data_4498b3323a2a44d6ad4b19e3aa64f086
#
_entry.id   4498b3323a2a44d6ad4b19e3aa64f086
#
_cell.length_a   1.000
_cell.length_b   1.000
_cell.length_c   1.000
_cell.angle_alpha   90.00
_cell.angle_beta   90.00
_cell.angle_gamma   90.00
#
_symmetry.space_group_name_H-M   'P 1'
#
loop_
_entity.id
_entity.type
_entity.pdbx_description
1 polymer ?
#
loop_
_entity_poly.entity_id
_entity_poly.type
_entity_poly.pdbx_seq_one_letter_code
_entity_poly.pdbx_strand_id
1 'polypeptide(L)'
;MKMNNRYFAALLGGTMLLTTSCSDLDTNPSGSTMGDGQLNEVLSQDPSKLKSEVSGMYANMIEYGAIIQWAGSTRHFDFGYASTMLMMDASGQDEPSQVSGYNWYNQPLRFVDRTANSQPTYFIWNQCYKNIKVANDVLKSVDLENLSDVAKSYVGQAYAMRAFEYFTLIQLYQFTYKGHEDAAGVPLVTEKTTEAEANNN
;
A
#
# COMPACT_ATOMS: atom_id res chain seq x y z
N MET A 1 -49.11 -43.52 4.97
CA MET A 1 -48.13 -43.95 3.95
C MET A 1 -46.86 -44.33 4.69
N LYS A 2 -46.49 -45.61 4.85
CA LYS A 2 -45.27 -46.04 5.54
C LYS A 2 -44.13 -45.93 4.56
N MET A 3 -43.23 -45.01 4.80
CA MET A 3 -42.00 -44.83 4.02
C MET A 3 -41.08 -46.03 4.30
N ASN A 4 -40.59 -46.69 3.27
CA ASN A 4 -39.80 -47.90 3.36
C ASN A 4 -38.41 -47.54 3.86
N ASN A 5 -37.89 -48.21 4.92
CA ASN A 5 -36.60 -47.96 5.56
C ASN A 5 -35.40 -47.94 4.59
N ARG A 6 -35.55 -48.52 3.41
CA ARG A 6 -34.52 -48.51 2.35
C ARG A 6 -34.32 -47.12 1.73
N TYR A 7 -35.37 -46.30 1.67
CA TYR A 7 -35.24 -44.89 1.13
C TYR A 7 -34.66 -43.94 2.19
N PHE A 8 -34.92 -44.23 3.46
CA PHE A 8 -34.32 -43.47 4.57
C PHE A 8 -32.80 -43.66 4.69
N ALA A 9 -32.34 -44.89 4.49
CA ALA A 9 -30.89 -45.20 4.47
C ALA A 9 -30.19 -44.61 3.25
N ALA A 10 -30.85 -44.52 2.07
CA ALA A 10 -30.31 -43.89 0.88
C ALA A 10 -30.23 -42.37 1.01
N LEU A 11 -31.18 -41.72 1.71
CA LEU A 11 -31.16 -40.28 1.96
C LEU A 11 -30.08 -39.88 2.96
N LEU A 12 -29.85 -40.69 4.03
CA LEU A 12 -28.76 -40.46 5.01
C LEU A 12 -27.39 -40.69 4.40
N GLY A 13 -27.25 -41.68 3.53
CA GLY A 13 -25.97 -41.95 2.82
C GLY A 13 -25.59 -40.86 1.82
N GLY A 14 -26.57 -40.22 1.16
CA GLY A 14 -26.38 -39.14 0.21
C GLY A 14 -25.97 -37.82 0.87
N THR A 15 -26.42 -37.54 2.09
CA THR A 15 -26.08 -36.31 2.83
C THR A 15 -24.69 -36.36 3.45
N MET A 16 -24.13 -37.52 3.75
CA MET A 16 -22.75 -37.62 4.27
C MET A 16 -21.65 -37.47 3.21
N LEU A 17 -21.98 -37.57 1.93
CA LEU A 17 -21.02 -37.40 0.84
C LEU A 17 -20.82 -35.94 0.42
N LEU A 18 -21.63 -35.00 0.92
CA LEU A 18 -21.54 -33.58 0.56
C LEU A 18 -20.71 -32.73 1.55
N THR A 19 -20.19 -33.33 2.63
CA THR A 19 -19.44 -32.57 3.66
C THR A 19 -17.91 -32.70 3.57
N THR A 20 -17.37 -33.39 2.55
CA THR A 20 -15.92 -33.55 2.40
C THR A 20 -15.29 -32.60 1.38
N SER A 21 -15.98 -31.53 0.96
CA SER A 21 -15.54 -30.69 -0.17
C SER A 21 -14.95 -29.35 0.23
N CYS A 22 -14.37 -29.19 1.40
CA CYS A 22 -13.71 -27.90 1.74
C CYS A 22 -12.55 -28.05 2.74
N SER A 23 -11.67 -29.03 2.57
CA SER A 23 -10.50 -29.16 3.47
C SER A 23 -9.19 -28.63 2.89
N ASP A 24 -9.20 -28.07 1.69
CA ASP A 24 -7.97 -27.59 1.04
C ASP A 24 -8.19 -26.24 0.38
N LEU A 25 -8.56 -25.23 1.21
CA LEU A 25 -8.61 -23.83 0.79
C LEU A 25 -7.26 -23.11 0.98
N ASP A 26 -6.31 -23.75 1.65
CA ASP A 26 -4.94 -23.23 1.81
C ASP A 26 -4.03 -23.66 0.64
N THR A 27 -4.50 -23.48 -0.58
CA THR A 27 -3.64 -23.70 -1.74
C THR A 27 -2.77 -22.46 -1.98
N ASN A 28 -1.46 -22.65 -1.93
CA ASN A 28 -0.53 -21.63 -2.36
C ASN A 28 -0.75 -21.34 -3.86
N PRO A 29 -0.77 -20.06 -4.27
CA PRO A 29 -0.87 -19.72 -5.68
C PRO A 29 0.25 -20.41 -6.47
N SER A 30 -0.13 -21.08 -7.57
CA SER A 30 0.82 -21.66 -8.52
C SER A 30 1.02 -20.69 -9.68
N GLY A 31 2.26 -20.35 -10.00
CA GLY A 31 2.60 -19.49 -11.13
C GLY A 31 3.56 -18.36 -10.77
N SER A 32 3.40 -17.21 -11.39
CA SER A 32 4.26 -16.03 -11.19
C SER A 32 3.93 -15.22 -9.93
N THR A 33 2.88 -15.58 -9.19
CA THR A 33 2.45 -14.89 -7.98
C THR A 33 2.79 -15.77 -6.76
N MET A 34 3.50 -15.19 -5.80
CA MET A 34 3.77 -15.84 -4.50
C MET A 34 2.83 -15.28 -3.44
N GLY A 35 2.31 -16.15 -2.57
CA GLY A 35 1.62 -15.72 -1.36
C GLY A 35 2.60 -15.23 -0.30
N ASP A 36 2.11 -14.46 0.69
CA ASP A 36 2.93 -13.89 1.77
C ASP A 36 3.78 -14.95 2.49
N GLY A 37 3.24 -16.14 2.74
CA GLY A 37 3.96 -17.23 3.38
C GLY A 37 5.12 -17.76 2.55
N GLN A 38 4.94 -17.89 1.24
CA GLN A 38 5.99 -18.33 0.32
C GLN A 38 7.09 -17.27 0.19
N LEU A 39 6.70 -15.99 0.14
CA LEU A 39 7.65 -14.88 0.10
C LEU A 39 8.50 -14.86 1.37
N ASN A 40 7.88 -14.96 2.54
CA ASN A 40 8.59 -14.99 3.82
C ASN A 40 9.57 -16.16 3.92
N GLU A 41 9.20 -17.34 3.44
CA GLU A 41 10.11 -18.48 3.39
C GLU A 41 11.33 -18.22 2.52
N VAL A 42 11.12 -17.69 1.31
CA VAL A 42 12.22 -17.35 0.38
C VAL A 42 13.14 -16.29 0.98
N LEU A 43 12.59 -15.24 1.61
CA LEU A 43 13.37 -14.16 2.20
C LEU A 43 14.12 -14.58 3.46
N SER A 44 13.60 -15.55 4.22
CA SER A 44 14.31 -16.13 5.37
C SER A 44 15.52 -16.95 4.94
N GLN A 45 15.44 -17.64 3.80
CA GLN A 45 16.55 -18.43 3.24
C GLN A 45 17.59 -17.57 2.52
N ASP A 46 17.17 -16.49 1.87
CA ASP A 46 18.06 -15.58 1.14
C ASP A 46 17.68 -14.11 1.37
N PRO A 47 18.17 -13.49 2.45
CA PRO A 47 17.89 -12.09 2.77
C PRO A 47 18.33 -11.09 1.67
N SER A 48 19.20 -11.49 0.74
CA SER A 48 19.59 -10.60 -0.37
C SER A 48 18.43 -10.27 -1.31
N LYS A 49 17.40 -11.11 -1.33
CA LYS A 49 16.18 -10.88 -2.13
C LYS A 49 15.32 -9.72 -1.62
N LEU A 50 15.50 -9.29 -0.36
CA LEU A 50 14.92 -8.05 0.15
C LEU A 50 15.33 -6.82 -0.69
N LYS A 51 16.46 -6.91 -1.39
CA LYS A 51 16.90 -5.86 -2.33
C LYS A 51 15.83 -5.54 -3.37
N SER A 52 15.13 -6.55 -3.85
CA SER A 52 14.08 -6.36 -4.86
C SER A 52 12.94 -5.49 -4.32
N GLU A 53 12.44 -5.82 -3.13
CA GLU A 53 11.36 -5.09 -2.47
C GLU A 53 11.78 -3.64 -2.15
N VAL A 54 12.97 -3.48 -1.56
CA VAL A 54 13.52 -2.16 -1.24
C VAL A 54 13.73 -1.33 -2.52
N SER A 55 14.24 -1.95 -3.59
CA SER A 55 14.38 -1.26 -4.89
C SER A 55 13.02 -0.84 -5.47
N GLY A 56 11.96 -1.60 -5.21
CA GLY A 56 10.59 -1.27 -5.60
C GLY A 56 10.09 0.03 -4.96
N MET A 57 10.44 0.30 -3.69
CA MET A 57 10.10 1.57 -3.03
C MET A 57 10.74 2.76 -3.76
N TYR A 58 12.03 2.65 -4.10
CA TYR A 58 12.72 3.72 -4.82
C TYR A 58 12.21 3.86 -6.26
N ALA A 59 11.88 2.75 -6.92
CA ALA A 59 11.26 2.79 -8.24
C ALA A 59 9.92 3.54 -8.22
N ASN A 60 9.07 3.31 -7.23
CA ASN A 60 7.81 4.05 -7.05
C ASN A 60 8.01 5.57 -6.91
N MET A 61 9.17 6.02 -6.43
CA MET A 61 9.48 7.45 -6.29
C MET A 61 9.85 8.14 -7.61
N ILE A 62 10.16 7.38 -8.65
CA ILE A 62 10.63 7.94 -9.94
C ILE A 62 9.85 7.40 -11.15
N GLU A 63 8.98 6.41 -10.96
CA GLU A 63 8.27 5.77 -12.05
C GLU A 63 7.13 6.64 -12.58
N TYR A 64 7.01 6.70 -13.92
CA TYR A 64 5.91 7.40 -14.57
C TYR A 64 4.65 6.54 -14.61
N GLY A 65 3.54 7.09 -14.13
CA GLY A 65 2.23 6.43 -14.21
C GLY A 65 2.03 5.29 -13.21
N ALA A 66 2.79 5.27 -12.11
CA ALA A 66 2.74 4.19 -11.14
C ALA A 66 1.52 4.26 -10.20
N ILE A 67 0.89 5.43 -10.05
CA ILE A 67 -0.14 5.68 -9.04
C ILE A 67 -1.52 5.88 -9.65
N ILE A 68 -1.63 6.73 -10.69
CA ILE A 68 -2.91 7.05 -11.31
C ILE A 68 -3.06 6.32 -12.64
N GLN A 69 -3.76 5.19 -12.60
CA GLN A 69 -4.19 4.46 -13.80
C GLN A 69 -5.71 4.63 -13.98
N TRP A 70 -6.11 5.79 -14.45
CA TRP A 70 -7.53 6.07 -14.65
C TRP A 70 -7.93 5.90 -16.12
N ALA A 71 -8.88 5.01 -16.38
CA ALA A 71 -9.43 4.75 -17.72
C ALA A 71 -8.36 4.50 -18.80
N GLY A 72 -7.27 3.82 -18.43
CA GLY A 72 -6.20 3.47 -19.37
C GLY A 72 -5.29 4.64 -19.77
N SER A 73 -5.40 5.82 -19.14
CA SER A 73 -4.51 6.93 -19.41
C SER A 73 -3.73 7.36 -18.17
N THR A 74 -2.43 7.40 -18.31
CA THR A 74 -1.51 7.93 -17.33
C THR A 74 -1.61 9.45 -17.26
N ARG A 75 -1.48 10.03 -16.08
CA ARG A 75 -1.47 11.47 -15.90
C ARG A 75 -0.06 12.03 -15.95
N HIS A 76 0.13 13.16 -16.60
CA HIS A 76 1.45 13.77 -16.77
C HIS A 76 2.11 14.24 -15.47
N PHE A 77 1.36 14.41 -14.39
CA PHE A 77 1.89 14.72 -13.08
C PHE A 77 2.17 13.47 -12.23
N ASP A 78 1.89 12.27 -12.74
CA ASP A 78 2.20 11.00 -12.08
C ASP A 78 3.60 10.53 -12.50
N PHE A 79 4.62 11.14 -11.91
CA PHE A 79 6.02 10.76 -12.11
C PHE A 79 6.80 10.74 -10.77
N GLY A 80 6.16 10.23 -9.76
CA GLY A 80 6.79 9.92 -8.49
C GLY A 80 6.98 11.14 -7.59
N TYR A 81 7.96 11.07 -6.70
CA TYR A 81 8.17 12.05 -5.65
C TYR A 81 8.51 13.46 -6.18
N ALA A 82 9.18 13.56 -7.32
CA ALA A 82 9.43 14.85 -7.95
C ALA A 82 8.13 15.61 -8.28
N SER A 83 7.07 14.88 -8.66
CA SER A 83 5.75 15.47 -8.86
C SER A 83 5.15 15.99 -7.56
N THR A 84 5.28 15.22 -6.47
CA THR A 84 4.85 15.67 -5.13
C THR A 84 5.54 16.97 -4.74
N MET A 85 6.86 17.05 -4.92
CA MET A 85 7.64 18.27 -4.63
C MET A 85 7.16 19.46 -5.45
N LEU A 86 6.97 19.29 -6.76
CA LEU A 86 6.45 20.36 -7.63
C LEU A 86 5.04 20.82 -7.23
N MET A 87 4.18 19.92 -6.77
CA MET A 87 2.85 20.29 -6.26
C MET A 87 2.96 21.09 -4.96
N MET A 88 3.89 20.74 -4.08
CA MET A 88 4.15 21.46 -2.84
C MET A 88 4.70 22.88 -3.14
N ASP A 89 5.69 22.98 -4.03
CA ASP A 89 6.30 24.25 -4.42
C ASP A 89 5.28 25.16 -5.12
N ALA A 90 4.47 24.62 -6.03
CA ALA A 90 3.37 25.34 -6.68
C ALA A 90 2.27 25.77 -5.71
N SER A 91 2.16 25.15 -4.53
CA SER A 91 1.25 25.60 -3.46
C SER A 91 1.87 26.70 -2.60
N GLY A 92 3.15 27.00 -2.77
CA GLY A 92 3.86 28.07 -2.11
C GLY A 92 3.77 29.40 -2.87
N GLN A 93 4.63 30.33 -2.51
CA GLN A 93 4.75 31.64 -3.17
C GLN A 93 5.96 31.73 -4.10
N ASP A 94 6.85 30.77 -4.06
CA ASP A 94 8.15 30.84 -4.70
C ASP A 94 8.14 30.38 -6.17
N GLU A 95 7.15 29.56 -6.56
CA GLU A 95 6.99 29.11 -7.93
C GLU A 95 5.60 29.45 -8.49
N PRO A 96 5.40 30.66 -9.04
CA PRO A 96 4.14 31.00 -9.68
C PRO A 96 3.96 30.21 -10.98
N SER A 97 2.92 29.39 -11.04
CA SER A 97 2.50 28.72 -12.26
C SER A 97 1.56 29.59 -13.07
N GLN A 98 1.78 29.72 -14.38
CA GLN A 98 0.84 30.40 -15.28
C GLN A 98 -0.12 29.39 -15.91
N VAL A 99 -1.33 29.86 -16.20
CA VAL A 99 -2.31 29.08 -16.98
C VAL A 99 -1.82 29.00 -18.43
N SER A 100 -1.07 27.95 -18.74
CA SER A 100 -0.55 27.68 -20.08
C SER A 100 -0.47 26.18 -20.34
N GLY A 101 -0.68 25.77 -21.58
CA GLY A 101 -0.63 24.36 -21.96
C GLY A 101 -1.64 23.49 -21.20
N TYR A 102 -1.20 22.35 -20.70
CA TYR A 102 -2.05 21.38 -20.01
C TYR A 102 -2.38 21.72 -18.55
N ASN A 103 -1.75 22.73 -17.95
CA ASN A 103 -2.02 23.23 -16.59
C ASN A 103 -1.95 22.19 -15.46
N TRP A 104 -1.01 21.23 -15.54
CA TRP A 104 -0.90 20.11 -14.60
C TRP A 104 -0.77 20.55 -13.14
N TYR A 105 -0.11 21.67 -12.86
CA TYR A 105 0.14 22.19 -11.51
C TYR A 105 -0.68 23.45 -11.18
N ASN A 106 -1.64 23.81 -12.01
CA ASN A 106 -2.51 24.97 -11.75
C ASN A 106 -3.45 24.77 -10.56
N GLN A 107 -3.91 23.54 -10.33
CA GLN A 107 -4.81 23.25 -9.20
C GLN A 107 -4.14 23.50 -7.85
N PRO A 108 -2.93 22.99 -7.56
CA PRO A 108 -2.17 23.31 -6.36
C PRO A 108 -2.00 24.82 -6.17
N LEU A 109 -1.56 25.55 -7.19
CA LEU A 109 -1.37 27.00 -7.15
C LEU A 109 -2.65 27.77 -6.78
N ARG A 110 -3.79 27.33 -7.29
CA ARG A 110 -5.09 27.97 -7.04
C ARG A 110 -5.78 27.47 -5.77
N PHE A 111 -5.19 26.56 -5.05
CA PHE A 111 -5.76 25.93 -3.86
C PHE A 111 -7.13 25.26 -4.09
N VAL A 112 -7.41 24.83 -5.32
CA VAL A 112 -8.67 24.14 -5.67
C VAL A 112 -8.56 22.62 -5.59
N ASP A 113 -7.42 22.11 -5.24
CA ASP A 113 -7.09 20.68 -5.06
C ASP A 113 -7.25 20.20 -3.61
N ARG A 114 -7.65 21.08 -2.68
CA ARG A 114 -7.75 20.77 -1.24
C ARG A 114 -9.04 19.99 -0.90
N THR A 115 -9.33 18.97 -1.70
CA THR A 115 -10.49 18.10 -1.53
C THR A 115 -10.07 16.64 -1.73
N ALA A 116 -10.75 15.72 -1.03
CA ALA A 116 -10.47 14.29 -1.14
C ALA A 116 -10.62 13.73 -2.57
N ASN A 117 -11.42 14.39 -3.40
CA ASN A 117 -11.69 13.96 -4.78
C ASN A 117 -10.75 14.59 -5.80
N SER A 118 -9.82 15.45 -5.39
CA SER A 118 -8.87 16.04 -6.33
C SER A 118 -7.79 15.05 -6.71
N GLN A 119 -7.35 15.09 -7.96
CA GLN A 119 -6.31 14.19 -8.46
C GLN A 119 -4.95 14.41 -7.78
N PRO A 120 -4.46 15.65 -7.54
CA PRO A 120 -3.22 15.87 -6.80
C PRO A 120 -3.25 15.31 -5.38
N THR A 121 -4.33 15.55 -4.63
CA THR A 121 -4.52 15.00 -3.29
C THR A 121 -4.53 13.47 -3.30
N TYR A 122 -5.29 12.86 -4.21
CA TYR A 122 -5.33 11.41 -4.40
C TYR A 122 -3.96 10.84 -4.76
N PHE A 123 -3.23 11.49 -5.67
CA PHE A 123 -1.91 11.05 -6.10
C PHE A 123 -0.93 10.97 -4.94
N ILE A 124 -0.76 12.06 -4.19
CA ILE A 124 0.22 12.12 -3.09
C ILE A 124 -0.12 11.10 -2.00
N TRP A 125 -1.40 11.02 -1.62
CA TRP A 125 -1.87 10.05 -0.63
C TRP A 125 -1.51 8.61 -1.02
N ASN A 126 -1.88 8.23 -2.24
CA ASN A 126 -1.65 6.85 -2.70
C ASN A 126 -0.18 6.54 -2.93
N GLN A 127 0.62 7.51 -3.38
CA GLN A 127 2.07 7.34 -3.52
C GLN A 127 2.71 7.03 -2.16
N CYS A 128 2.41 7.83 -1.15
CA CYS A 128 2.96 7.63 0.19
C CYS A 128 2.52 6.29 0.79
N TYR A 129 1.23 5.98 0.77
CA TYR A 129 0.74 4.71 1.33
C TYR A 129 1.17 3.48 0.53
N LYS A 130 1.40 3.59 -0.77
CA LYS A 130 2.01 2.51 -1.57
C LYS A 130 3.41 2.18 -1.07
N ASN A 131 4.25 3.19 -0.82
CA ASN A 131 5.59 2.99 -0.28
C ASN A 131 5.57 2.51 1.18
N ILE A 132 4.66 3.03 2.01
CA ILE A 132 4.45 2.54 3.38
C ILE A 132 4.07 1.06 3.36
N LYS A 133 3.20 0.64 2.44
CA LYS A 133 2.83 -0.77 2.29
C LYS A 133 4.06 -1.63 1.98
N VAL A 134 4.84 -1.28 0.98
CA VAL A 134 6.04 -2.06 0.61
C VAL A 134 7.04 -2.09 1.77
N ALA A 135 7.24 -0.97 2.48
CA ALA A 135 8.09 -0.93 3.67
C ALA A 135 7.58 -1.88 4.76
N ASN A 136 6.27 -1.91 5.01
CA ASN A 136 5.66 -2.82 5.97
C ASN A 136 5.78 -4.29 5.53
N ASP A 137 5.66 -4.58 4.23
CA ASP A 137 5.85 -5.93 3.68
C ASP A 137 7.29 -6.41 3.92
N VAL A 138 8.30 -5.55 3.71
CA VAL A 138 9.71 -5.83 4.05
C VAL A 138 9.87 -6.14 5.54
N LEU A 139 9.29 -5.32 6.42
CA LEU A 139 9.40 -5.49 7.87
C LEU A 139 8.69 -6.74 8.37
N LYS A 140 7.58 -7.11 7.76
CA LYS A 140 6.79 -8.31 8.07
C LYS A 140 7.50 -9.59 7.63
N SER A 141 8.33 -9.53 6.59
CA SER A 141 8.95 -10.69 5.95
C SER A 141 10.22 -11.19 6.64
N VAL A 142 10.67 -10.53 7.70
CA VAL A 142 11.91 -10.87 8.40
C VAL A 142 11.70 -11.02 9.90
N ASP A 143 12.53 -11.85 10.54
CA ASP A 143 12.64 -11.88 12.01
C ASP A 143 13.49 -10.69 12.48
N LEU A 144 12.82 -9.66 13.00
CA LEU A 144 13.46 -8.42 13.46
C LEU A 144 14.41 -8.61 14.65
N GLU A 145 14.30 -9.73 15.39
CA GLU A 145 15.16 -10.03 16.52
C GLU A 145 16.48 -10.69 16.10
N ASN A 146 16.48 -11.39 14.94
CA ASN A 146 17.61 -12.19 14.47
C ASN A 146 18.03 -11.79 13.04
N LEU A 147 18.28 -10.51 12.79
CA LEU A 147 18.66 -10.03 11.48
C LEU A 147 20.14 -10.31 11.15
N SER A 148 20.39 -10.82 9.95
CA SER A 148 21.72 -10.79 9.35
C SER A 148 22.15 -9.35 9.03
N ASP A 149 23.46 -9.09 8.86
CA ASP A 149 23.96 -7.75 8.56
C ASP A 149 23.42 -7.23 7.21
N VAL A 150 23.20 -8.11 6.25
CA VAL A 150 22.55 -7.77 4.98
C VAL A 150 21.11 -7.35 5.19
N ALA A 151 20.34 -8.13 5.96
CA ALA A 151 18.94 -7.81 6.27
C ALA A 151 18.81 -6.51 7.06
N LYS A 152 19.70 -6.23 8.02
CA LYS A 152 19.71 -4.97 8.79
C LYS A 152 19.72 -3.74 7.89
N SER A 153 20.53 -3.78 6.81
CA SER A 153 20.61 -2.65 5.87
C SER A 153 19.27 -2.42 5.16
N TYR A 154 18.59 -3.47 4.71
CA TYR A 154 17.31 -3.35 4.02
C TYR A 154 16.17 -2.97 4.97
N VAL A 155 16.15 -3.54 6.16
CA VAL A 155 15.21 -3.17 7.23
C VAL A 155 15.37 -1.70 7.61
N GLY A 156 16.61 -1.23 7.75
CA GLY A 156 16.88 0.20 7.99
C GLY A 156 16.33 1.11 6.90
N GLN A 157 16.46 0.71 5.63
CA GLN A 157 15.90 1.45 4.50
C GLN A 157 14.36 1.44 4.51
N ALA A 158 13.73 0.31 4.87
CA ALA A 158 12.28 0.24 5.00
C ALA A 158 11.75 1.17 6.11
N TYR A 159 12.39 1.18 7.27
CA TYR A 159 12.05 2.14 8.34
C TYR A 159 12.25 3.59 7.91
N ALA A 160 13.34 3.90 7.23
CA ALA A 160 13.62 5.25 6.75
C ALA A 160 12.59 5.71 5.72
N MET A 161 12.24 4.86 4.76
CA MET A 161 11.21 5.16 3.76
C MET A 161 9.85 5.38 4.44
N ARG A 162 9.44 4.49 5.35
CA ARG A 162 8.17 4.65 6.08
C ARG A 162 8.12 5.96 6.87
N ALA A 163 9.18 6.31 7.55
CA ALA A 163 9.25 7.57 8.30
C ALA A 163 9.19 8.78 7.36
N PHE A 164 9.85 8.73 6.23
CA PHE A 164 9.85 9.79 5.22
C PHE A 164 8.45 10.01 4.62
N GLU A 165 7.74 8.93 4.29
CA GLU A 165 6.38 9.02 3.73
C GLU A 165 5.38 9.54 4.76
N TYR A 166 5.45 9.12 6.02
CA TYR A 166 4.62 9.68 7.09
C TYR A 166 4.94 11.16 7.35
N PHE A 167 6.20 11.55 7.28
CA PHE A 167 6.58 12.94 7.39
C PHE A 167 6.00 13.79 6.25
N THR A 168 5.98 13.27 5.03
CA THR A 168 5.33 13.93 3.89
C THR A 168 3.82 14.04 4.09
N LEU A 169 3.18 12.95 4.50
CA LEU A 169 1.73 12.93 4.74
C LEU A 169 1.29 13.93 5.82
N ILE A 170 1.98 13.96 6.96
CA ILE A 170 1.55 14.82 8.08
C ILE A 170 1.66 16.30 7.74
N GLN A 171 2.58 16.70 6.89
CA GLN A 171 2.69 18.09 6.45
C GLN A 171 1.56 18.52 5.51
N LEU A 172 0.99 17.59 4.75
CA LEU A 172 0.01 17.90 3.70
C LEU A 172 -1.44 17.62 4.10
N TYR A 173 -1.65 16.68 5.03
CA TYR A 173 -2.99 16.19 5.38
C TYR A 173 -3.39 16.51 6.84
N GLN A 174 -2.57 17.30 7.55
CA GLN A 174 -2.89 17.80 8.88
C GLN A 174 -2.56 19.29 8.95
N PHE A 175 -3.16 19.98 9.89
CA PHE A 175 -2.81 21.35 10.24
C PHE A 175 -1.40 21.43 10.82
N THR A 176 -0.83 22.62 10.87
CA THR A 176 0.46 22.87 11.53
C THR A 176 0.40 22.41 13.00
N TYR A 177 1.49 21.82 13.50
CA TYR A 177 1.55 21.25 14.84
C TYR A 177 1.14 22.25 15.93
N LYS A 178 1.68 23.48 15.87
CA LYS A 178 1.37 24.51 16.86
C LYS A 178 -0.10 24.91 16.83
N GLY A 179 -0.80 24.63 17.91
CA GLY A 179 -2.22 24.90 18.10
C GLY A 179 -3.14 23.75 17.64
N HIS A 180 -2.55 22.62 17.22
CA HIS A 180 -3.29 21.42 16.81
C HIS A 180 -2.62 20.15 17.36
N GLU A 181 -1.94 20.25 18.49
CA GLU A 181 -1.12 19.21 19.09
C GLU A 181 -1.91 17.92 19.36
N ASP A 182 -3.19 18.08 19.72
CA ASP A 182 -4.12 16.98 20.03
C ASP A 182 -5.00 16.57 18.82
N ALA A 183 -4.79 17.17 17.65
CA ALA A 183 -5.58 16.84 16.48
C ALA A 183 -5.16 15.48 15.90
N ALA A 184 -6.14 14.71 15.42
CA ALA A 184 -5.86 13.45 14.76
C ALA A 184 -4.96 13.66 13.52
N GLY A 185 -3.93 12.83 13.39
CA GLY A 185 -3.02 12.84 12.25
C GLY A 185 -3.56 12.02 11.07
N VAL A 186 -2.63 11.48 10.30
CA VAL A 186 -2.95 10.51 9.24
C VAL A 186 -2.99 9.09 9.83
N PRO A 187 -3.75 8.15 9.24
CA PRO A 187 -3.80 6.76 9.70
C PRO A 187 -2.41 6.12 9.77
N LEU A 188 -2.06 5.59 10.93
CA LEU A 188 -0.78 4.93 11.14
C LEU A 188 -0.90 3.42 10.89
N VAL A 189 -0.40 2.99 9.74
CA VAL A 189 -0.39 1.58 9.32
C VAL A 189 1.03 1.02 9.42
N THR A 190 1.18 -0.07 10.15
CA THR A 190 2.48 -0.74 10.37
C THR A 190 2.42 -2.20 9.88
N GLU A 191 3.54 -2.89 9.94
CA GLU A 191 3.64 -4.34 9.64
C GLU A 191 2.76 -5.20 10.55
N LYS A 192 2.28 -4.66 11.66
CA LYS A 192 1.41 -5.34 12.65
C LYS A 192 -0.06 -5.00 12.47
N THR A 193 -0.38 -3.98 11.66
CA THR A 193 -1.76 -3.53 11.45
C THR A 193 -2.50 -4.54 10.58
N THR A 194 -3.61 -5.05 11.08
CA THR A 194 -4.50 -5.92 10.31
C THR A 194 -5.34 -5.11 9.32
N GLU A 195 -5.88 -5.77 8.30
CA GLU A 195 -6.77 -5.12 7.33
C GLU A 195 -8.02 -4.52 7.99
N ALA A 196 -8.57 -5.21 9.00
CA ALA A 196 -9.72 -4.72 9.75
C ALA A 196 -9.41 -3.44 10.55
N GLU A 197 -8.23 -3.35 11.14
CA GLU A 197 -7.77 -2.14 11.84
C GLU A 197 -7.49 -1.01 10.86
N ALA A 198 -6.86 -1.29 9.72
CA ALA A 198 -6.58 -0.28 8.70
C ALA A 198 -7.86 0.35 8.12
N ASN A 199 -8.94 -0.41 8.02
CA ASN A 199 -10.23 0.08 7.51
C ASN A 199 -11.06 0.85 8.55
N ASN A 200 -10.70 0.80 9.82
CA ASN A 200 -11.40 1.46 10.94
C ASN A 200 -10.64 2.67 11.52
N ASN A 201 -9.50 3.03 10.95
CA ASN A 201 -8.70 4.19 11.37
C ASN A 201 -9.08 5.46 10.64
#